data_f1baf4f0fdab98514ba081730e4d62ed
#
_entry.id   f1baf4f0fdab98514ba081730e4d62ed
#
_cell.length_a   1.000
_cell.length_b   1.000
_cell.length_c   1.000
_cell.angle_alpha   90.00
_cell.angle_beta   90.00
_cell.angle_gamma   90.00
#
_symmetry.space_group_name_H-M   'P 1'
#
loop_
_entity.id
_entity.type
_entity.pdbx_description
1 polymer ?
#
loop_
_entity_poly.entity_id
_entity_poly.type
_entity_poly.pdbx_seq_one_letter_code
_entity_poly.pdbx_strand_id
1 'polypeptide(L)'
;MLRRQALKLGSVLLSALTLGGWSLFRGKGSEPLLLSARDDGDGKHYAVGFRLDGTQVFSTQVAQRCHAIINHPTLPIALFVARRPGTESYLVDLRDGRLLQTLASQPQRHFYGHAVIHKDGEWLYTTENDTTDPGRGVLGVYRFEGERLVHSGELSTHGIGPHEVAWLPDGETLVVANGGIRTEAESRVEMNLDAMEPSLVLMQRDGTLLSKETLAQQMNSVRHLAVGDDGTIAVCQQFMGGSEETAELLAIKRPGEPFKAFPVPERQLQSMAQYTASVAIHSDLRLVALTAPRANRLFIWDLDSGAVKLDAPMPDCAGVGAVKDGFVVTSGQGRCRFYDCRKAELIGQPMNLPSGFWDNHLHLV
;
A
#
# COMPACT_ATOMS: atom_id res chain seq x y z
N MET A 1 41.29 37.26 -47.14
CA MET A 1 41.68 35.85 -47.13
C MET A 1 41.27 35.27 -45.78
N LEU A 2 40.07 34.80 -45.67
CA LEU A 2 39.51 33.48 -45.90
C LEU A 2 40.10 32.35 -45.00
N ARG A 3 39.21 31.83 -44.16
CA ARG A 3 39.14 30.48 -43.58
C ARG A 3 40.00 30.17 -42.33
N ARG A 4 39.36 30.06 -41.18
CA ARG A 4 38.91 28.80 -40.56
C ARG A 4 38.35 29.09 -39.17
N GLN A 5 37.06 29.23 -39.07
CA GLN A 5 36.31 28.97 -37.86
C GLN A 5 35.34 27.82 -38.18
N ALA A 6 35.65 26.66 -37.73
CA ALA A 6 34.70 25.57 -37.62
C ALA A 6 35.20 24.58 -36.58
N LEU A 7 34.27 24.06 -35.77
CA LEU A 7 34.38 22.91 -34.90
C LEU A 7 34.97 23.13 -33.50
N LYS A 8 34.12 23.61 -32.61
CA LYS A 8 34.01 23.14 -31.23
C LYS A 8 32.54 23.19 -30.80
N LEU A 9 31.76 22.29 -31.30
CA LEU A 9 30.45 21.92 -30.80
C LEU A 9 30.43 20.39 -30.75
N GLY A 10 30.38 19.83 -29.57
CA GLY A 10 30.23 18.41 -29.41
C GLY A 10 30.91 17.90 -28.16
N SER A 11 30.28 17.96 -27.00
CA SER A 11 30.47 17.07 -25.86
C SER A 11 29.90 17.71 -24.58
N VAL A 12 28.62 17.96 -24.51
CA VAL A 12 27.88 18.04 -23.22
C VAL A 12 26.42 17.67 -23.53
N LEU A 13 26.18 16.39 -23.61
CA LEU A 13 24.83 15.82 -23.60
C LEU A 13 24.97 14.31 -23.44
N LEU A 14 25.12 13.85 -22.21
CA LEU A 14 24.78 12.48 -21.75
C LEU A 14 25.08 12.36 -20.25
N SER A 15 24.25 12.94 -19.43
CA SER A 15 24.14 12.55 -18.03
C SER A 15 22.94 13.28 -17.38
N ALA A 16 21.74 13.03 -17.88
CA ALA A 16 20.49 13.46 -17.24
C ALA A 16 19.31 12.64 -17.77
N LEU A 17 19.39 11.32 -17.61
CA LEU A 17 18.27 10.43 -17.97
C LEU A 17 18.28 9.22 -17.02
N THR A 18 18.00 9.42 -15.73
CA THR A 18 17.58 8.35 -14.80
C THR A 18 16.89 8.85 -13.55
N LEU A 19 16.24 10.01 -13.58
CA LEU A 19 15.34 10.43 -12.51
C LEU A 19 14.13 11.10 -13.16
N GLY A 20 13.02 10.37 -13.35
CA GLY A 20 11.78 11.03 -13.66
C GLY A 20 10.90 10.49 -14.76
N GLY A 21 10.58 9.21 -14.78
CA GLY A 21 9.45 8.71 -15.59
C GLY A 21 8.11 9.32 -15.16
N TRP A 22 8.02 9.87 -13.97
CA TRP A 22 6.81 10.48 -13.39
C TRP A 22 6.54 11.92 -13.82
N SER A 23 7.52 12.62 -14.39
CA SER A 23 7.37 14.05 -14.72
C SER A 23 6.70 14.33 -16.05
N LEU A 24 6.55 13.36 -16.93
CA LEU A 24 5.99 13.57 -18.27
C LEU A 24 4.46 13.63 -18.30
N PHE A 25 3.77 13.08 -17.31
CA PHE A 25 2.31 13.18 -17.18
C PHE A 25 1.85 14.21 -16.14
N ARG A 26 2.74 14.72 -15.30
CA ARG A 26 2.47 15.91 -14.49
C ARG A 26 2.71 17.15 -15.31
N GLY A 27 1.68 17.66 -15.95
CA GLY A 27 1.65 19.07 -16.32
C GLY A 27 2.00 19.89 -15.07
N LYS A 28 2.87 20.89 -15.16
CA LYS A 28 3.18 21.80 -14.05
C LYS A 28 1.88 22.29 -13.42
N GLY A 29 1.49 21.72 -12.25
CA GLY A 29 0.32 22.17 -11.50
C GLY A 29 -0.89 21.21 -11.47
N SER A 30 -0.81 19.96 -11.94
CA SER A 30 -1.94 19.03 -11.76
C SER A 30 -1.99 18.52 -10.33
N GLU A 31 -3.15 18.70 -9.67
CA GLU A 31 -3.44 18.09 -8.38
C GLU A 31 -3.34 16.56 -8.47
N PRO A 32 -2.89 15.87 -7.38
CA PRO A 32 -2.80 14.42 -7.37
C PRO A 32 -4.16 13.77 -7.62
N LEU A 33 -4.15 12.65 -8.34
CA LEU A 33 -5.31 11.77 -8.46
C LEU A 33 -5.30 10.79 -7.29
N LEU A 34 -6.41 10.71 -6.57
CA LEU A 34 -6.60 9.79 -5.47
C LEU A 34 -7.42 8.60 -5.97
N LEU A 35 -6.92 7.38 -5.71
CA LEU A 35 -7.57 6.15 -6.09
C LEU A 35 -8.00 5.38 -4.85
N SER A 36 -9.22 4.85 -4.85
CA SER A 36 -9.72 3.96 -3.80
C SER A 36 -10.81 3.03 -4.34
N ALA A 37 -11.12 1.98 -3.61
CA ALA A 37 -12.24 1.12 -3.88
C ALA A 37 -13.43 1.50 -3.01
N ARG A 38 -14.65 1.30 -3.52
CA ARG A 38 -15.90 1.62 -2.81
C ARG A 38 -16.98 0.59 -3.12
N ASP A 39 -17.77 0.26 -2.10
CA ASP A 39 -19.03 -0.45 -2.26
C ASP A 39 -20.20 0.53 -2.06
N ASP A 40 -21.32 0.31 -2.73
CA ASP A 40 -22.55 1.07 -2.47
C ASP A 40 -23.51 0.31 -1.52
N GLY A 41 -24.65 0.95 -1.22
CA GLY A 41 -25.67 0.36 -0.36
C GLY A 41 -26.42 -0.83 -0.99
N ASP A 42 -26.29 -1.02 -2.30
CA ASP A 42 -26.89 -2.13 -3.05
C ASP A 42 -25.92 -3.31 -3.23
N GLY A 43 -24.72 -3.23 -2.63
CA GLY A 43 -23.69 -4.28 -2.71
C GLY A 43 -22.94 -4.30 -4.03
N LYS A 44 -22.96 -3.22 -4.82
CA LYS A 44 -22.13 -3.08 -6.01
C LYS A 44 -20.77 -2.52 -5.66
N HIS A 45 -19.75 -2.94 -6.38
CA HIS A 45 -18.36 -2.61 -6.17
C HIS A 45 -17.85 -1.65 -7.25
N TYR A 46 -16.98 -0.72 -6.87
CA TYR A 46 -16.46 0.31 -7.77
C TYR A 46 -14.96 0.55 -7.58
N ALA A 47 -14.24 0.68 -8.69
CA ALA A 47 -12.94 1.31 -8.78
C ALA A 47 -13.14 2.82 -8.99
N VAL A 48 -12.57 3.67 -8.13
CA VAL A 48 -12.88 5.11 -8.12
C VAL A 48 -11.60 5.93 -8.17
N GLY A 49 -11.61 6.97 -9.01
CA GLY A 49 -10.61 8.03 -9.04
C GLY A 49 -11.23 9.40 -8.75
N PHE A 50 -10.62 10.18 -7.86
CA PHE A 50 -11.09 11.51 -7.48
C PHE A 50 -9.93 12.47 -7.19
N ARG A 51 -10.19 13.78 -7.23
CA ARG A 51 -9.22 14.83 -6.93
C ARG A 51 -9.33 15.28 -5.47
N LEU A 52 -8.33 16.03 -5.00
CA LEU A 52 -8.32 16.59 -3.62
C LEU A 52 -9.50 17.51 -3.31
N ASP A 53 -10.15 18.08 -4.32
CA ASP A 53 -11.38 18.89 -4.17
C ASP A 53 -12.66 18.05 -4.10
N GLY A 54 -12.55 16.71 -4.20
CA GLY A 54 -13.68 15.77 -4.21
C GLY A 54 -14.29 15.53 -5.59
N THR A 55 -13.79 16.17 -6.64
CA THR A 55 -14.26 15.92 -7.99
C THR A 55 -13.97 14.50 -8.41
N GLN A 56 -15.01 13.72 -8.67
CA GLN A 56 -14.86 12.36 -9.19
C GLN A 56 -14.40 12.40 -10.65
N VAL A 57 -13.27 11.75 -10.93
CA VAL A 57 -12.74 11.60 -12.29
C VAL A 57 -13.39 10.42 -12.99
N PHE A 58 -13.48 9.29 -12.27
CA PHE A 58 -14.19 8.11 -12.75
C PHE A 58 -14.76 7.28 -11.59
N SER A 59 -15.75 6.43 -11.91
CA SER A 59 -16.28 5.40 -11.02
C SER A 59 -16.70 4.22 -11.87
N THR A 60 -15.87 3.19 -11.90
CA THR A 60 -16.04 2.02 -12.75
C THR A 60 -16.59 0.88 -11.94
N GLN A 61 -17.79 0.39 -12.28
CA GLN A 61 -18.38 -0.75 -11.63
C GLN A 61 -17.58 -2.00 -11.97
N VAL A 62 -17.30 -2.83 -10.96
CA VAL A 62 -16.55 -4.09 -11.04
C VAL A 62 -17.35 -5.22 -10.37
N ALA A 63 -17.02 -6.47 -10.70
CA ALA A 63 -17.81 -7.61 -10.21
C ALA A 63 -17.49 -7.98 -8.75
N GLN A 64 -16.25 -7.77 -8.31
CA GLN A 64 -15.80 -8.12 -6.95
C GLN A 64 -15.20 -6.91 -6.24
N ARG A 65 -15.29 -6.91 -4.90
CA ARG A 65 -14.70 -5.86 -4.08
C ARG A 65 -13.19 -5.81 -4.22
N CYS A 66 -12.66 -4.61 -4.47
CA CYS A 66 -11.23 -4.34 -4.48
C CYS A 66 -10.72 -3.87 -3.12
N HIS A 67 -9.39 -3.88 -2.97
CA HIS A 67 -8.66 -3.51 -1.76
C HIS A 67 -7.57 -2.49 -2.07
N ALA A 68 -6.32 -2.91 -2.25
CA ALA A 68 -5.26 -1.98 -2.62
C ALA A 68 -5.25 -1.68 -4.13
N ILE A 69 -4.63 -0.57 -4.46
CA ILE A 69 -4.45 -0.11 -5.83
C ILE A 69 -2.97 0.11 -6.09
N ILE A 70 -2.51 -0.24 -7.27
CA ILE A 70 -1.16 0.06 -7.73
C ILE A 70 -1.18 0.62 -9.15
N ASN A 71 -0.59 1.79 -9.36
CA ASN A 71 -0.47 2.39 -10.68
C ASN A 71 0.80 1.94 -11.41
N HIS A 72 0.71 1.86 -12.72
CA HIS A 72 1.87 1.63 -13.57
C HIS A 72 2.80 2.86 -13.54
N PRO A 73 4.15 2.68 -13.49
CA PRO A 73 5.07 3.80 -13.33
C PRO A 73 5.11 4.80 -14.50
N THR A 74 4.74 4.38 -15.70
CA THR A 74 4.83 5.21 -16.92
C THR A 74 3.54 5.27 -17.74
N LEU A 75 2.64 4.31 -17.63
CA LEU A 75 1.35 4.30 -18.32
C LEU A 75 0.25 4.84 -17.40
N PRO A 76 -0.79 5.49 -17.93
CA PRO A 76 -1.91 6.01 -17.15
C PRO A 76 -2.91 4.90 -16.81
N ILE A 77 -2.44 3.82 -16.21
CA ILE A 77 -3.23 2.65 -15.84
C ILE A 77 -2.96 2.24 -14.40
N ALA A 78 -3.94 1.66 -13.74
CA ALA A 78 -3.77 1.08 -12.41
C ALA A 78 -4.51 -0.25 -12.28
N LEU A 79 -3.96 -1.15 -11.46
CA LEU A 79 -4.62 -2.38 -11.05
C LEU A 79 -5.30 -2.17 -9.71
N PHE A 80 -6.61 -2.41 -9.67
CA PHE A 80 -7.42 -2.53 -8.46
C PHE A 80 -7.44 -4.00 -8.06
N VAL A 81 -6.75 -4.32 -6.98
CA VAL A 81 -6.54 -5.71 -6.56
C VAL A 81 -7.74 -6.21 -5.78
N ALA A 82 -8.20 -7.43 -6.10
CA ALA A 82 -9.34 -8.03 -5.42
C ALA A 82 -9.07 -8.26 -3.94
N ARG A 83 -10.05 -7.92 -3.10
CA ARG A 83 -10.03 -8.21 -1.66
C ARG A 83 -10.31 -9.70 -1.44
N ARG A 84 -9.50 -10.36 -0.59
CA ARG A 84 -9.69 -11.78 -0.29
C ARG A 84 -11.13 -12.13 0.14
N PRO A 85 -11.69 -13.27 -0.28
CA PRO A 85 -11.15 -14.31 -1.14
C PRO A 85 -11.41 -14.06 -2.64
N GLY A 86 -11.28 -12.81 -3.11
CA GLY A 86 -11.57 -12.44 -4.49
C GLY A 86 -10.62 -13.07 -5.50
N THR A 87 -11.15 -13.38 -6.66
CA THR A 87 -10.44 -14.04 -7.76
C THR A 87 -10.29 -13.17 -9.00
N GLU A 88 -10.84 -11.94 -8.99
CA GLU A 88 -10.79 -11.02 -10.13
C GLU A 88 -10.26 -9.65 -9.69
N SER A 89 -9.15 -9.22 -10.27
CA SER A 89 -8.58 -7.88 -10.15
C SER A 89 -8.79 -7.10 -11.45
N TYR A 90 -8.81 -5.77 -11.40
CA TYR A 90 -9.27 -4.95 -12.52
C TYR A 90 -8.22 -3.93 -12.92
N LEU A 91 -7.73 -4.02 -14.17
CA LEU A 91 -6.84 -3.05 -14.77
C LEU A 91 -7.68 -1.94 -15.42
N VAL A 92 -7.48 -0.70 -14.99
CA VAL A 92 -8.32 0.46 -15.35
C VAL A 92 -7.46 1.57 -15.94
N ASP A 93 -7.95 2.21 -16.99
CA ASP A 93 -7.39 3.44 -17.53
C ASP A 93 -7.71 4.62 -16.60
N LEU A 94 -6.72 5.34 -16.13
CA LEU A 94 -6.87 6.43 -15.16
C LEU A 94 -7.41 7.72 -15.76
N ARG A 95 -7.47 7.82 -17.10
CA ARG A 95 -7.96 9.02 -17.81
C ARG A 95 -9.47 9.10 -17.82
N ASP A 96 -10.16 7.96 -17.93
CA ASP A 96 -11.61 7.89 -18.13
C ASP A 96 -12.29 6.75 -17.32
N GLY A 97 -11.52 5.93 -16.62
CA GLY A 97 -12.01 4.79 -15.85
C GLY A 97 -12.36 3.56 -16.70
N ARG A 98 -12.00 3.51 -17.96
CA ARG A 98 -12.29 2.37 -18.84
C ARG A 98 -11.60 1.10 -18.32
N LEU A 99 -12.38 0.03 -18.14
CA LEU A 99 -11.86 -1.29 -17.80
C LEU A 99 -11.06 -1.86 -18.98
N LEU A 100 -9.76 -2.08 -18.78
CA LEU A 100 -8.86 -2.63 -19.79
C LEU A 100 -8.79 -4.15 -19.74
N GLN A 101 -8.76 -4.70 -18.52
CA GLN A 101 -8.68 -6.14 -18.29
C GLN A 101 -9.28 -6.52 -16.95
N THR A 102 -10.03 -7.63 -16.93
CA THR A 102 -10.29 -8.40 -15.72
C THR A 102 -9.20 -9.46 -15.61
N LEU A 103 -8.35 -9.34 -14.61
CA LEU A 103 -7.26 -10.27 -14.31
C LEU A 103 -7.79 -11.35 -13.36
N ALA A 104 -7.97 -12.56 -13.86
CA ALA A 104 -8.35 -13.71 -13.04
C ALA A 104 -7.12 -14.27 -12.30
N SER A 105 -7.29 -14.69 -11.04
CA SER A 105 -6.30 -15.48 -10.32
C SER A 105 -6.07 -16.85 -10.99
N GLN A 106 -4.92 -17.47 -10.74
CA GLN A 106 -4.68 -18.82 -11.21
C GLN A 106 -5.61 -19.82 -10.51
N PRO A 107 -5.85 -21.01 -11.10
CA PRO A 107 -6.61 -22.07 -10.44
C PRO A 107 -6.04 -22.36 -9.04
N GLN A 108 -6.92 -22.55 -8.07
CA GLN A 108 -6.54 -22.80 -6.66
C GLN A 108 -5.77 -21.65 -6.02
N ARG A 109 -5.97 -20.41 -6.51
CA ARG A 109 -5.45 -19.16 -5.95
C ARG A 109 -6.59 -18.17 -5.75
N HIS A 110 -6.46 -17.33 -4.73
CA HIS A 110 -7.19 -16.06 -4.65
C HIS A 110 -6.26 -14.94 -4.24
N PHE A 111 -6.57 -13.71 -4.63
CA PHE A 111 -5.80 -12.54 -4.25
C PHE A 111 -5.96 -12.24 -2.75
N TYR A 112 -4.87 -11.80 -2.12
CA TYR A 112 -4.91 -11.29 -0.74
C TYR A 112 -5.17 -9.80 -0.65
N GLY A 113 -5.17 -9.06 -1.76
CA GLY A 113 -5.57 -7.67 -1.82
C GLY A 113 -4.46 -6.67 -2.16
N HIS A 114 -3.21 -7.11 -2.28
CA HIS A 114 -2.07 -6.22 -2.54
C HIS A 114 -1.24 -6.68 -3.73
N ALA A 115 -0.57 -5.68 -4.34
CA ALA A 115 0.33 -5.90 -5.45
C ALA A 115 1.39 -4.79 -5.52
N VAL A 116 2.48 -5.05 -6.21
CA VAL A 116 3.51 -4.05 -6.55
C VAL A 116 3.96 -4.21 -7.99
N ILE A 117 4.15 -3.09 -8.69
CA ILE A 117 4.75 -3.07 -10.03
C ILE A 117 6.22 -2.69 -9.89
N HIS A 118 7.10 -3.40 -10.59
CA HIS A 118 8.50 -3.03 -10.63
C HIS A 118 8.71 -1.70 -11.37
N LYS A 119 9.75 -0.95 -11.02
CA LYS A 119 10.06 0.38 -11.59
C LYS A 119 10.26 0.40 -13.11
N ASP A 120 10.60 -0.75 -13.73
CA ASP A 120 10.70 -0.89 -15.20
C ASP A 120 9.33 -0.88 -15.89
N GLY A 121 8.23 -1.09 -15.15
CA GLY A 121 6.88 -1.22 -15.68
C GLY A 121 6.59 -2.57 -16.36
N GLU A 122 7.54 -3.51 -16.35
CA GLU A 122 7.34 -4.80 -17.03
C GLU A 122 6.72 -5.88 -16.14
N TRP A 123 6.94 -5.80 -14.81
CA TRP A 123 6.60 -6.87 -13.88
C TRP A 123 5.69 -6.42 -12.75
N LEU A 124 4.69 -7.22 -12.48
CA LEU A 124 3.76 -7.09 -11.36
C LEU A 124 3.87 -8.32 -10.46
N TYR A 125 3.81 -8.11 -9.15
CA TYR A 125 3.76 -9.14 -8.12
C TYR A 125 2.52 -8.93 -7.27
N THR A 126 1.69 -9.97 -7.11
CA THR A 126 0.46 -9.94 -6.30
C THR A 126 0.60 -10.85 -5.09
N THR A 127 0.07 -10.45 -3.95
CA THR A 127 -0.05 -11.36 -2.81
C THR A 127 -1.23 -12.31 -3.03
N GLU A 128 -0.97 -13.63 -2.90
CA GLU A 128 -1.97 -14.66 -3.19
C GLU A 128 -2.00 -15.76 -2.11
N ASN A 129 -3.17 -16.35 -1.94
CA ASN A 129 -3.35 -17.56 -1.13
C ASN A 129 -3.29 -18.80 -2.01
N ASP A 130 -2.52 -19.80 -1.59
CA ASP A 130 -2.64 -21.17 -2.11
C ASP A 130 -3.78 -21.86 -1.37
N THR A 131 -4.92 -22.10 -2.05
CA THR A 131 -6.09 -22.69 -1.42
C THR A 131 -5.93 -24.19 -1.16
N THR A 132 -4.92 -24.83 -1.74
CA THR A 132 -4.58 -26.24 -1.49
C THR A 132 -3.58 -26.41 -0.37
N ASP A 133 -2.77 -25.39 -0.09
CA ASP A 133 -1.85 -25.33 1.02
C ASP A 133 -1.82 -23.89 1.63
N PRO A 134 -2.78 -23.53 2.47
CA PRO A 134 -2.85 -22.20 3.09
C PRO A 134 -1.64 -21.87 4.00
N GLY A 135 -0.77 -22.82 4.25
CA GLY A 135 0.52 -22.61 4.94
C GLY A 135 1.61 -22.05 4.03
N ARG A 136 1.41 -22.11 2.71
CA ARG A 136 2.34 -21.64 1.71
C ARG A 136 1.94 -20.24 1.23
N GLY A 137 2.68 -19.21 1.61
CA GLY A 137 2.50 -17.87 1.06
C GLY A 137 3.08 -17.74 -0.34
N VAL A 138 2.34 -17.09 -1.23
CA VAL A 138 2.67 -16.99 -2.66
C VAL A 138 2.65 -15.53 -3.11
N LEU A 139 3.62 -15.14 -3.95
CA LEU A 139 3.49 -13.99 -4.85
C LEU A 139 3.21 -14.53 -6.26
N GLY A 140 2.07 -14.16 -6.83
CA GLY A 140 1.80 -14.33 -8.27
C GLY A 140 2.66 -13.36 -9.06
N VAL A 141 3.31 -13.83 -10.11
CA VAL A 141 4.17 -13.04 -10.99
C VAL A 141 3.50 -12.87 -12.35
N TYR A 142 3.34 -11.61 -12.76
CA TYR A 142 2.72 -11.25 -14.02
C TYR A 142 3.63 -10.34 -14.82
N ARG A 143 3.54 -10.42 -16.14
CA ARG A 143 4.27 -9.54 -17.06
C ARG A 143 3.30 -8.67 -17.83
N PHE A 144 3.65 -7.40 -18.00
CA PHE A 144 2.95 -6.52 -18.92
C PHE A 144 3.33 -6.82 -20.38
N GLU A 145 2.33 -7.07 -21.19
CA GLU A 145 2.41 -7.17 -22.66
C GLU A 145 1.53 -6.05 -23.25
N GLY A 146 2.12 -4.88 -23.46
CA GLY A 146 1.38 -3.65 -23.71
C GLY A 146 0.53 -3.24 -22.50
N GLU A 147 -0.77 -3.06 -22.70
CA GLU A 147 -1.74 -2.74 -21.62
C GLU A 147 -2.41 -4.01 -21.05
N ARG A 148 -1.76 -5.15 -21.09
CA ARG A 148 -2.29 -6.41 -20.57
C ARG A 148 -1.29 -7.10 -19.65
N LEU A 149 -1.83 -7.76 -18.62
CA LEU A 149 -1.10 -8.60 -17.68
C LEU A 149 -1.25 -10.07 -18.09
N VAL A 150 -0.13 -10.76 -18.18
CA VAL A 150 -0.06 -12.19 -18.48
C VAL A 150 0.66 -12.88 -17.33
N HIS A 151 0.09 -13.97 -16.80
CA HIS A 151 0.73 -14.75 -15.74
C HIS A 151 2.05 -15.36 -16.24
N SER A 152 3.09 -15.23 -15.43
CA SER A 152 4.45 -15.68 -15.76
C SER A 152 4.99 -16.74 -14.79
N GLY A 153 4.42 -16.85 -13.60
CA GLY A 153 4.87 -17.80 -12.58
C GLY A 153 4.48 -17.36 -11.17
N GLU A 154 5.11 -17.97 -10.18
CA GLU A 154 4.91 -17.65 -8.77
C GLU A 154 6.22 -17.76 -7.98
N LEU A 155 6.31 -17.01 -6.86
CA LEU A 155 7.42 -17.05 -5.91
C LEU A 155 6.89 -17.38 -4.50
N SER A 156 7.70 -18.08 -3.71
CA SER A 156 7.43 -18.25 -2.27
C SER A 156 7.64 -16.93 -1.53
N THR A 157 6.75 -16.57 -0.60
CA THR A 157 6.95 -15.44 0.31
C THR A 157 7.77 -15.81 1.54
N HIS A 158 8.22 -17.07 1.66
CA HIS A 158 8.92 -17.63 2.83
C HIS A 158 8.17 -17.49 4.14
N GLY A 159 6.84 -17.26 4.07
CA GLY A 159 5.95 -17.10 5.23
C GLY A 159 4.53 -17.52 4.94
N ILE A 160 3.62 -17.26 5.89
CA ILE A 160 2.21 -17.65 5.83
C ILE A 160 1.34 -16.41 5.67
N GLY A 161 0.38 -16.46 4.74
CA GLY A 161 -0.61 -15.42 4.56
C GLY A 161 0.01 -14.06 4.20
N PRO A 162 0.66 -13.92 3.03
CA PRO A 162 1.25 -12.66 2.60
C PRO A 162 0.17 -11.61 2.46
N HIS A 163 0.25 -10.55 3.27
CA HIS A 163 -0.76 -9.50 3.24
C HIS A 163 -0.38 -8.37 2.28
N GLU A 164 0.81 -7.82 2.43
CA GLU A 164 1.28 -6.73 1.59
C GLU A 164 2.70 -6.97 1.07
N VAL A 165 3.02 -6.37 -0.07
CA VAL A 165 4.31 -6.43 -0.74
C VAL A 165 4.70 -5.04 -1.25
N ALA A 166 5.97 -4.67 -1.10
CA ALA A 166 6.54 -3.43 -1.63
C ALA A 166 7.97 -3.64 -2.14
N TRP A 167 8.48 -2.67 -2.89
CA TRP A 167 9.89 -2.57 -3.24
C TRP A 167 10.66 -1.73 -2.23
N LEU A 168 11.89 -2.12 -1.90
CA LEU A 168 12.85 -1.17 -1.34
C LEU A 168 13.29 -0.16 -2.42
N PRO A 169 13.87 0.99 -2.02
CA PRO A 169 14.30 2.02 -2.96
C PRO A 169 15.36 1.57 -3.97
N ASP A 170 16.09 0.49 -3.68
CA ASP A 170 17.02 -0.14 -4.63
C ASP A 170 16.30 -0.68 -5.88
N GLY A 171 14.98 -1.00 -5.75
CA GLY A 171 14.17 -1.58 -6.79
C GLY A 171 14.55 -3.01 -7.16
N GLU A 172 15.29 -3.72 -6.32
CA GLU A 172 15.70 -5.11 -6.50
C GLU A 172 15.26 -6.00 -5.33
N THR A 173 15.00 -5.38 -4.17
CA THR A 173 14.57 -6.07 -2.96
C THR A 173 13.08 -5.92 -2.74
N LEU A 174 12.36 -7.03 -2.68
CA LEU A 174 10.97 -7.12 -2.24
C LEU A 174 10.89 -7.22 -0.73
N VAL A 175 9.95 -6.47 -0.17
CA VAL A 175 9.53 -6.57 1.24
C VAL A 175 8.16 -7.22 1.28
N VAL A 176 7.99 -8.29 2.05
CA VAL A 176 6.71 -8.98 2.20
C VAL A 176 6.28 -9.02 3.67
N ALA A 177 5.08 -8.50 3.92
CA ALA A 177 4.39 -8.60 5.21
C ALA A 177 3.57 -9.89 5.24
N ASN A 178 4.06 -10.93 5.91
CA ASN A 178 3.33 -12.18 6.10
C ASN A 178 2.53 -12.11 7.41
N GLY A 179 1.21 -12.16 7.33
CA GLY A 179 0.31 -12.05 8.49
C GLY A 179 0.36 -13.25 9.44
N GLY A 180 0.95 -14.36 9.00
CA GLY A 180 1.12 -15.58 9.80
C GLY A 180 -0.14 -16.41 9.95
N ILE A 181 -1.22 -16.08 9.27
CA ILE A 181 -2.53 -16.71 9.39
C ILE A 181 -2.85 -17.52 8.15
N ARG A 182 -3.17 -18.80 8.35
CA ARG A 182 -3.78 -19.65 7.34
C ARG A 182 -5.26 -19.31 7.23
N THR A 183 -5.75 -19.14 6.01
CA THR A 183 -7.14 -18.76 5.75
C THR A 183 -7.81 -19.83 4.90
N GLU A 184 -9.05 -20.18 5.20
CA GLU A 184 -9.85 -21.07 4.36
C GLU A 184 -9.97 -20.56 2.92
N ALA A 185 -10.19 -21.50 1.98
CA ALA A 185 -10.23 -21.23 0.55
C ALA A 185 -11.34 -20.24 0.15
N GLU A 186 -12.53 -20.40 0.71
CA GLU A 186 -13.73 -19.66 0.28
C GLU A 186 -14.21 -18.63 1.28
N SER A 187 -13.47 -18.44 2.37
CA SER A 187 -13.87 -17.56 3.46
C SER A 187 -12.69 -16.77 4.03
N ARG A 188 -12.93 -16.07 5.14
CA ARG A 188 -11.90 -15.39 5.94
C ARG A 188 -11.64 -16.09 7.27
N VAL A 189 -12.15 -17.31 7.44
CA VAL A 189 -11.95 -18.08 8.66
C VAL A 189 -10.47 -18.37 8.84
N GLU A 190 -10.00 -18.09 10.04
CA GLU A 190 -8.62 -18.19 10.46
C GLU A 190 -8.40 -19.58 11.06
N MET A 191 -7.40 -20.33 10.57
CA MET A 191 -7.26 -21.76 10.84
C MET A 191 -6.18 -22.08 11.88
N ASN A 192 -5.33 -21.11 12.29
CA ASN A 192 -4.14 -21.36 13.10
C ASN A 192 -3.82 -20.22 14.08
N LEU A 193 -4.82 -19.62 14.72
CA LEU A 193 -4.59 -18.49 15.63
C LEU A 193 -3.68 -18.85 16.82
N ASP A 194 -3.73 -20.11 17.29
CA ASP A 194 -2.88 -20.64 18.34
C ASP A 194 -1.43 -20.91 17.92
N ALA A 195 -1.18 -20.91 16.62
CA ALA A 195 0.12 -21.19 16.01
C ALA A 195 0.46 -20.22 14.87
N MET A 196 0.17 -18.93 15.05
CA MET A 196 0.50 -17.90 14.08
C MET A 196 2.01 -17.76 13.88
N GLU A 197 2.41 -17.47 12.64
CA GLU A 197 3.81 -17.24 12.26
C GLU A 197 3.98 -15.91 11.48
N PRO A 198 3.64 -14.76 12.09
CA PRO A 198 3.81 -13.48 11.43
C PRO A 198 5.29 -13.17 11.20
N SER A 199 5.62 -12.64 10.02
CA SER A 199 6.99 -12.29 9.68
C SER A 199 7.09 -11.16 8.66
N LEU A 200 8.17 -10.41 8.75
CA LEU A 200 8.63 -9.49 7.71
C LEU A 200 9.77 -10.18 6.94
N VAL A 201 9.59 -10.31 5.64
CA VAL A 201 10.55 -10.97 4.76
C VAL A 201 11.15 -9.96 3.79
N LEU A 202 12.47 -9.99 3.65
CA LEU A 202 13.20 -9.35 2.55
C LEU A 202 13.68 -10.45 1.61
N MET A 203 13.43 -10.29 0.33
CA MET A 203 13.81 -11.25 -0.69
C MET A 203 14.21 -10.56 -1.99
N GLN A 204 15.06 -11.19 -2.77
CA GLN A 204 15.40 -10.71 -4.10
C GLN A 204 14.22 -10.86 -5.06
N ARG A 205 14.26 -10.15 -6.17
CA ARG A 205 13.28 -10.19 -7.25
C ARG A 205 13.04 -11.61 -7.80
N ASP A 206 14.03 -12.49 -7.76
CA ASP A 206 13.94 -13.88 -8.19
C ASP A 206 13.37 -14.84 -7.13
N GLY A 207 13.04 -14.34 -5.95
CA GLY A 207 12.52 -15.13 -4.84
C GLY A 207 13.60 -15.59 -3.84
N THR A 208 14.87 -15.25 -4.03
CA THR A 208 15.93 -15.62 -3.08
C THR A 208 15.74 -14.89 -1.74
N LEU A 209 15.64 -15.65 -0.65
CA LEU A 209 15.47 -15.10 0.71
C LEU A 209 16.73 -14.33 1.15
N LEU A 210 16.56 -13.09 1.59
CA LEU A 210 17.61 -12.28 2.19
C LEU A 210 17.51 -12.25 3.72
N SER A 211 16.31 -12.01 4.26
CA SER A 211 16.05 -12.11 5.70
C SER A 211 14.58 -12.44 5.98
N LYS A 212 14.35 -13.09 7.14
CA LYS A 212 13.02 -13.31 7.72
C LYS A 212 13.10 -12.95 9.19
N GLU A 213 12.32 -11.95 9.59
CA GLU A 213 12.32 -11.42 10.96
C GLU A 213 10.90 -11.46 11.55
N THR A 214 10.83 -11.67 12.86
CA THR A 214 9.59 -11.77 13.63
C THR A 214 9.63 -10.81 14.81
N LEU A 215 8.45 -10.50 15.37
CA LEU A 215 8.32 -9.72 16.60
C LEU A 215 8.06 -10.63 17.80
N ALA A 216 8.27 -10.09 19.00
CA ALA A 216 8.09 -10.85 20.23
C ALA A 216 6.65 -11.27 20.49
N GLN A 217 5.66 -10.43 20.15
CA GLN A 217 4.24 -10.75 20.26
C GLN A 217 3.76 -11.58 19.07
N GLN A 218 3.74 -12.90 19.21
CA GLN A 218 3.37 -13.84 18.15
C GLN A 218 1.95 -13.64 17.61
N MET A 219 1.01 -13.14 18.43
CA MET A 219 -0.37 -12.89 18.00
C MET A 219 -0.54 -11.55 17.24
N ASN A 220 0.54 -10.80 16.99
CA ASN A 220 0.54 -9.61 16.15
C ASN A 220 0.66 -9.97 14.67
N SER A 221 -0.46 -10.03 13.97
CA SER A 221 -0.47 -10.26 12.52
C SER A 221 0.12 -9.06 11.79
N VAL A 222 1.24 -9.26 11.11
CA VAL A 222 1.92 -8.28 10.25
C VAL A 222 1.06 -8.05 9.00
N ARG A 223 0.61 -6.80 8.78
CA ARG A 223 -0.39 -6.51 7.73
C ARG A 223 0.12 -5.50 6.70
N HIS A 224 -0.15 -4.21 6.92
CA HIS A 224 0.19 -3.17 5.96
C HIS A 224 1.57 -2.60 6.24
N LEU A 225 2.24 -2.17 5.18
CA LEU A 225 3.58 -1.59 5.27
C LEU A 225 3.71 -0.33 4.40
N ALA A 226 4.64 0.53 4.79
CA ALA A 226 5.11 1.65 4.00
C ALA A 226 6.64 1.66 3.99
N VAL A 227 7.22 2.03 2.85
CA VAL A 227 8.66 2.12 2.68
C VAL A 227 9.05 3.57 2.43
N GLY A 228 9.96 4.09 3.24
CA GLY A 228 10.56 5.42 3.06
C GLY A 228 11.70 5.41 2.05
N ASP A 229 12.05 6.61 1.53
CA ASP A 229 13.10 6.77 0.52
C ASP A 229 14.49 6.35 1.01
N ASP A 230 14.69 6.31 2.33
CA ASP A 230 15.91 5.82 2.98
C ASP A 230 15.92 4.30 3.23
N GLY A 231 14.87 3.59 2.79
CA GLY A 231 14.69 2.16 3.02
C GLY A 231 14.13 1.80 4.39
N THR A 232 13.71 2.78 5.20
CA THR A 232 12.96 2.52 6.43
C THR A 232 11.59 1.92 6.10
N ILE A 233 11.23 0.82 6.75
CA ILE A 233 9.95 0.13 6.60
C ILE A 233 9.14 0.35 7.87
N ALA A 234 7.94 0.91 7.75
CA ALA A 234 6.94 0.95 8.82
C ALA A 234 5.88 -0.12 8.56
N VAL A 235 5.54 -0.88 9.60
CA VAL A 235 4.59 -1.98 9.51
C VAL A 235 3.51 -1.82 10.55
N CYS A 236 2.27 -1.77 10.12
CA CYS A 236 1.14 -1.80 11.03
C CYS A 236 0.54 -3.20 11.16
N GLN A 237 -0.07 -3.48 12.33
CA GLN A 237 -0.41 -4.81 12.76
C GLN A 237 -1.85 -4.89 13.26
N GLN A 238 -2.35 -6.12 13.32
CA GLN A 238 -3.63 -6.45 13.94
C GLN A 238 -3.39 -7.54 14.98
N PHE A 239 -3.75 -7.26 16.22
CA PHE A 239 -3.58 -8.22 17.30
C PHE A 239 -4.76 -9.20 17.35
N MET A 240 -4.43 -10.47 17.42
CA MET A 240 -5.39 -11.57 17.39
C MET A 240 -5.58 -12.24 18.77
N GLY A 241 -4.95 -11.68 19.81
CA GLY A 241 -5.02 -12.18 21.18
C GLY A 241 -6.20 -11.64 21.98
N GLY A 242 -6.12 -11.74 23.30
CA GLY A 242 -7.18 -11.33 24.22
C GLY A 242 -7.44 -9.80 24.21
N SER A 243 -8.69 -9.41 24.37
CA SER A 243 -9.10 -7.99 24.33
C SER A 243 -8.47 -7.12 25.42
N GLU A 244 -8.05 -7.74 26.52
CA GLU A 244 -7.43 -7.06 27.68
C GLU A 244 -5.92 -6.87 27.54
N GLU A 245 -5.31 -7.43 26.49
CA GLU A 245 -3.88 -7.35 26.27
C GLU A 245 -3.51 -6.05 25.53
N THR A 246 -2.42 -5.40 25.93
CA THR A 246 -1.83 -4.28 25.18
C THR A 246 -0.93 -4.82 24.10
N ALA A 247 -1.21 -4.44 22.85
CA ALA A 247 -0.48 -4.89 21.68
C ALA A 247 0.38 -3.78 21.07
N GLU A 248 1.58 -4.15 20.64
CA GLU A 248 2.48 -3.26 19.86
C GLU A 248 2.03 -3.25 18.40
N LEU A 249 1.29 -2.22 17.97
CA LEU A 249 0.60 -2.19 16.68
C LEU A 249 1.35 -1.48 15.55
N LEU A 250 2.50 -0.89 15.84
CA LEU A 250 3.41 -0.28 14.88
C LEU A 250 4.82 -0.82 15.12
N ALA A 251 5.47 -1.27 14.06
CA ALA A 251 6.84 -1.73 14.09
C ALA A 251 7.67 -1.10 12.97
N ILE A 252 8.98 -1.01 13.15
CA ILE A 252 9.92 -0.37 12.23
C ILE A 252 11.08 -1.31 11.94
N LYS A 253 11.49 -1.35 10.68
CA LYS A 253 12.74 -1.93 10.20
C LYS A 253 13.54 -0.84 9.50
N ARG A 254 14.70 -0.47 10.06
CA ARG A 254 15.64 0.42 9.38
C ARG A 254 16.75 -0.41 8.70
N PRO A 255 17.38 0.12 7.66
CA PRO A 255 18.56 -0.53 7.07
C PRO A 255 19.62 -0.84 8.11
N GLY A 256 20.07 -2.10 8.15
CA GLY A 256 21.09 -2.54 9.13
C GLY A 256 20.62 -2.73 10.57
N GLU A 257 19.38 -2.35 10.92
CA GLU A 257 18.81 -2.60 12.26
C GLU A 257 17.84 -3.79 12.24
N PRO A 258 17.55 -4.41 13.41
CA PRO A 258 16.52 -5.45 13.52
C PRO A 258 15.11 -4.87 13.33
N PHE A 259 14.18 -5.72 12.91
CA PHE A 259 12.75 -5.43 12.92
C PHE A 259 12.25 -5.39 14.36
N LYS A 260 11.70 -4.26 14.82
CA LYS A 260 11.34 -4.04 16.22
C LYS A 260 10.09 -3.17 16.36
N ALA A 261 9.41 -3.29 17.48
CA ALA A 261 8.30 -2.42 17.83
C ALA A 261 8.73 -0.94 17.82
N PHE A 262 7.85 -0.08 17.31
CA PHE A 262 8.01 1.36 17.40
C PHE A 262 7.60 1.85 18.80
N PRO A 263 8.27 2.85 19.40
CA PRO A 263 8.02 3.26 20.77
C PRO A 263 6.74 4.11 20.88
N VAL A 264 5.58 3.50 20.62
CA VAL A 264 4.29 4.14 20.83
C VAL A 264 3.98 4.19 22.34
N PRO A 265 3.55 5.34 22.87
CA PRO A 265 3.13 5.43 24.28
C PRO A 265 2.01 4.44 24.60
N GLU A 266 2.10 3.75 25.74
CA GLU A 266 1.15 2.71 26.16
C GLU A 266 -0.31 3.16 26.11
N ARG A 267 -0.60 4.39 26.57
CA ARG A 267 -1.95 4.98 26.49
C ARG A 267 -2.49 5.04 25.06
N GLN A 268 -1.63 5.27 24.07
CA GLN A 268 -2.04 5.27 22.66
C GLN A 268 -2.27 3.85 22.15
N LEU A 269 -1.39 2.89 22.50
CA LEU A 269 -1.58 1.47 22.16
C LEU A 269 -2.94 0.96 22.66
N GLN A 270 -3.27 1.23 23.93
CA GLN A 270 -4.57 0.87 24.51
C GLN A 270 -5.75 1.52 23.76
N SER A 271 -5.56 2.77 23.26
CA SER A 271 -6.61 3.48 22.52
C SER A 271 -6.81 3.01 21.07
N MET A 272 -5.93 2.16 20.52
CA MET A 272 -6.02 1.71 19.13
C MET A 272 -6.99 0.54 18.89
N ALA A 273 -7.62 0.02 19.92
CA ALA A 273 -8.57 -1.10 19.86
C ALA A 273 -7.98 -2.32 19.10
N GLN A 274 -6.69 -2.59 19.31
CA GLN A 274 -5.93 -3.74 18.77
C GLN A 274 -5.99 -3.90 17.23
N TYR A 275 -6.34 -2.81 16.52
CA TYR A 275 -6.57 -2.88 15.07
C TYR A 275 -6.08 -1.62 14.37
N THR A 276 -5.18 -1.81 13.41
CA THR A 276 -4.72 -0.76 12.50
C THR A 276 -5.03 -1.14 11.05
N ALA A 277 -5.19 -0.14 10.17
CA ALA A 277 -5.66 -0.36 8.81
C ALA A 277 -4.71 0.13 7.72
N SER A 278 -4.10 1.30 7.90
CA SER A 278 -3.20 1.86 6.89
C SER A 278 -2.04 2.59 7.57
N VAL A 279 -0.88 2.57 6.93
CA VAL A 279 0.33 3.25 7.38
C VAL A 279 0.97 3.99 6.21
N ALA A 280 1.52 5.18 6.46
CA ALA A 280 2.28 5.94 5.46
C ALA A 280 3.51 6.60 6.10
N ILE A 281 4.61 6.67 5.36
CA ILE A 281 5.81 7.42 5.72
C ILE A 281 5.87 8.67 4.85
N HIS A 282 6.13 9.81 5.47
CA HIS A 282 6.53 11.03 4.79
C HIS A 282 8.06 11.17 4.92
N SER A 283 8.79 10.80 3.88
CA SER A 283 10.26 10.68 3.92
C SER A 283 10.94 12.02 4.25
N ASP A 284 10.56 13.12 3.56
CA ASP A 284 11.18 14.43 3.76
C ASP A 284 10.96 15.01 5.17
N LEU A 285 9.77 14.80 5.74
CA LEU A 285 9.41 15.33 7.06
C LEU A 285 9.70 14.35 8.20
N ARG A 286 10.17 13.16 7.88
CA ARG A 286 10.47 12.10 8.85
C ARG A 286 9.28 11.81 9.76
N LEU A 287 8.09 11.62 9.17
CA LEU A 287 6.85 11.33 9.89
C LEU A 287 6.29 9.98 9.48
N VAL A 288 5.66 9.30 10.42
CA VAL A 288 4.85 8.10 10.17
C VAL A 288 3.42 8.34 10.63
N ALA A 289 2.46 8.09 9.74
CA ALA A 289 1.02 8.19 10.01
C ALA A 289 0.39 6.80 10.02
N LEU A 290 -0.57 6.57 10.91
CA LEU A 290 -1.27 5.30 11.10
C LEU A 290 -2.75 5.54 11.40
N THR A 291 -3.61 4.75 10.74
CA THR A 291 -5.06 4.79 10.94
C THR A 291 -5.53 3.61 11.79
N ALA A 292 -6.41 3.89 12.74
CA ALA A 292 -7.04 2.91 13.61
C ALA A 292 -8.59 3.06 13.53
N PRO A 293 -9.25 2.42 12.55
CA PRO A 293 -10.69 2.64 12.29
C PRO A 293 -11.58 2.18 13.45
N ARG A 294 -11.26 1.08 14.13
CA ARG A 294 -12.02 0.64 15.30
C ARG A 294 -11.94 1.63 16.47
N ALA A 295 -10.83 2.33 16.57
CA ALA A 295 -10.61 3.40 17.55
C ALA A 295 -11.15 4.76 17.09
N ASN A 296 -11.52 4.90 15.82
CA ASN A 296 -11.90 6.18 15.22
C ASN A 296 -10.80 7.25 15.39
N ARG A 297 -9.52 6.87 15.16
CA ARG A 297 -8.37 7.76 15.41
C ARG A 297 -7.32 7.69 14.32
N LEU A 298 -6.72 8.85 14.07
CA LEU A 298 -5.49 9.03 13.29
C LEU A 298 -4.35 9.36 14.25
N PHE A 299 -3.23 8.68 14.08
CA PHE A 299 -2.00 8.93 14.80
C PHE A 299 -0.89 9.34 13.85
N ILE A 300 -0.04 10.28 14.28
CA ILE A 300 1.18 10.66 13.56
C ILE A 300 2.30 10.84 14.58
N TRP A 301 3.44 10.26 14.29
CA TRP A 301 4.66 10.38 15.09
C TRP A 301 5.84 10.85 14.24
N ASP A 302 6.79 11.46 14.93
CA ASP A 302 8.13 11.63 14.39
C ASP A 302 8.82 10.27 14.27
N LEU A 303 9.27 9.94 13.09
CA LEU A 303 9.79 8.61 12.76
C LEU A 303 11.10 8.29 13.51
N ASP A 304 11.89 9.31 13.83
CA ASP A 304 13.20 9.14 14.43
C ASP A 304 13.15 9.16 15.95
N SER A 305 12.42 10.10 16.53
CA SER A 305 12.33 10.28 17.98
C SER A 305 11.17 9.53 18.65
N GLY A 306 10.17 9.10 17.87
CA GLY A 306 8.91 8.56 18.40
C GLY A 306 7.99 9.62 19.03
N ALA A 307 8.33 10.90 18.92
CA ALA A 307 7.50 11.98 19.49
C ALA A 307 6.14 12.08 18.80
N VAL A 308 5.09 12.17 19.60
CA VAL A 308 3.71 12.32 19.10
C VAL A 308 3.56 13.68 18.43
N LYS A 309 3.12 13.69 17.17
CA LYS A 309 2.78 14.89 16.39
C LYS A 309 1.28 15.10 16.30
N LEU A 310 0.51 14.02 16.21
CA LEU A 310 -0.94 14.04 16.19
C LEU A 310 -1.51 12.80 16.88
N ASP A 311 -2.58 13.00 17.61
CA ASP A 311 -3.48 11.97 18.13
C ASP A 311 -4.89 12.57 18.09
N ALA A 312 -5.61 12.34 16.98
CA ALA A 312 -6.86 13.03 16.70
C ALA A 312 -8.01 12.10 16.38
N PRO A 313 -9.24 12.44 16.80
CA PRO A 313 -10.42 11.70 16.42
C PRO A 313 -10.70 11.86 14.92
N MET A 314 -10.92 10.75 14.24
CA MET A 314 -11.40 10.67 12.86
C MET A 314 -12.29 9.44 12.71
N PRO A 315 -13.61 9.59 12.74
CA PRO A 315 -14.53 8.47 12.66
C PRO A 315 -14.29 7.60 11.42
N ASP A 316 -14.17 6.29 11.65
CA ASP A 316 -13.92 5.28 10.63
C ASP A 316 -12.70 5.58 9.74
N CYS A 317 -11.63 6.09 10.38
CA CYS A 317 -10.37 6.45 9.73
C CYS A 317 -9.79 5.24 8.99
N ALA A 318 -9.57 5.34 7.69
CA ALA A 318 -9.26 4.22 6.81
C ALA A 318 -7.93 4.40 6.06
N GLY A 319 -7.95 4.89 4.83
CA GLY A 319 -6.75 5.07 4.01
C GLY A 319 -5.94 6.32 4.41
N VAL A 320 -4.62 6.23 4.35
CA VAL A 320 -3.71 7.38 4.52
C VAL A 320 -2.63 7.37 3.45
N GLY A 321 -2.30 8.55 2.92
CA GLY A 321 -1.22 8.73 1.95
C GLY A 321 -0.44 10.01 2.20
N ALA A 322 0.88 9.98 1.98
CA ALA A 322 1.74 11.16 2.11
C ALA A 322 1.60 12.07 0.88
N VAL A 323 1.48 13.37 1.10
CA VAL A 323 1.48 14.42 0.08
C VAL A 323 2.52 15.46 0.45
N LYS A 324 2.89 16.36 -0.47
CA LYS A 324 4.00 17.31 -0.32
C LYS A 324 4.12 18.00 1.06
N ASP A 325 3.00 18.43 1.64
CA ASP A 325 3.01 19.23 2.88
C ASP A 325 2.39 18.46 4.08
N GLY A 326 2.12 17.16 3.95
CA GLY A 326 1.51 16.37 5.02
C GLY A 326 0.87 15.07 4.58
N PHE A 327 -0.34 14.78 5.08
CA PHE A 327 -1.05 13.53 4.78
C PHE A 327 -2.49 13.79 4.35
N VAL A 328 -2.95 13.05 3.36
CA VAL A 328 -4.38 12.92 3.04
C VAL A 328 -4.91 11.65 3.69
N VAL A 329 -6.05 11.76 4.35
CA VAL A 329 -6.65 10.67 5.11
C VAL A 329 -8.11 10.52 4.72
N THR A 330 -8.54 9.29 4.42
CA THR A 330 -9.93 8.97 4.11
C THR A 330 -10.61 8.20 5.24
N SER A 331 -11.93 8.12 5.20
CA SER A 331 -12.71 7.26 6.08
C SER A 331 -13.55 6.28 5.27
N GLY A 332 -13.92 5.15 5.86
CA GLY A 332 -14.83 4.18 5.26
C GLY A 332 -16.23 4.76 4.95
N GLN A 333 -16.58 5.91 5.51
CA GLN A 333 -17.84 6.63 5.27
C GLN A 333 -17.73 7.73 4.19
N GLY A 334 -16.61 7.80 3.45
CA GLY A 334 -16.43 8.76 2.36
C GLY A 334 -16.05 10.18 2.82
N ARG A 335 -15.42 10.33 4.00
CA ARG A 335 -14.82 11.60 4.41
C ARG A 335 -13.34 11.60 4.04
N CYS A 336 -12.86 12.74 3.53
CA CYS A 336 -11.44 12.95 3.25
C CYS A 336 -10.96 14.21 3.97
N ARG A 337 -9.80 14.14 4.61
CA ARG A 337 -9.18 15.26 5.33
C ARG A 337 -7.70 15.35 5.00
N PHE A 338 -7.16 16.55 5.17
CA PHE A 338 -5.74 16.84 5.05
C PHE A 338 -5.15 17.20 6.42
N TYR A 339 -4.02 16.59 6.76
CA TYR A 339 -3.17 16.99 7.89
C TYR A 339 -2.04 17.87 7.36
N ASP A 340 -2.03 19.14 7.76
CA ASP A 340 -0.94 20.08 7.46
C ASP A 340 0.16 19.94 8.50
N CYS A 341 1.32 19.45 8.09
CA CYS A 341 2.46 19.27 9.01
C CYS A 341 3.04 20.57 9.54
N ARG A 342 2.84 21.70 8.84
CA ARG A 342 3.31 23.02 9.30
C ARG A 342 2.47 23.57 10.43
N LYS A 343 1.16 23.29 10.41
CA LYS A 343 0.21 23.70 11.43
C LYS A 343 0.01 22.65 12.53
N ALA A 344 0.48 21.41 12.28
CA ALA A 344 0.29 20.25 13.15
C ALA A 344 -1.20 19.98 13.47
N GLU A 345 -2.09 20.15 12.48
CA GLU A 345 -3.54 19.98 12.65
C GLU A 345 -4.22 19.37 11.42
N LEU A 346 -5.37 18.72 11.62
CA LEU A 346 -6.29 18.37 10.55
C LEU A 346 -7.00 19.64 10.09
N ILE A 347 -6.80 20.03 8.84
CA ILE A 347 -7.38 21.25 8.27
C ILE A 347 -8.52 20.98 7.29
N GLY A 348 -9.37 21.99 7.14
CA GLY A 348 -10.48 22.02 6.21
C GLY A 348 -11.74 21.32 6.72
N GLN A 349 -12.86 21.64 6.09
CA GLN A 349 -14.07 20.84 6.21
C GLN A 349 -13.79 19.46 5.59
N PRO A 350 -14.30 18.36 6.17
CA PRO A 350 -14.19 17.08 5.55
C PRO A 350 -14.77 17.16 4.13
N MET A 351 -13.96 16.78 3.14
CA MET A 351 -14.45 16.57 1.80
C MET A 351 -15.38 15.35 1.84
N ASN A 352 -16.59 15.51 1.33
CA ASN A 352 -17.53 14.41 1.24
C ASN A 352 -17.40 13.75 -0.15
N LEU A 353 -16.88 12.55 -0.15
CA LEU A 353 -16.92 11.66 -1.30
C LEU A 353 -18.32 11.06 -1.45
N PRO A 354 -18.66 10.44 -2.61
CA PRO A 354 -19.91 9.74 -2.77
C PRO A 354 -20.21 8.76 -1.64
N SER A 355 -21.50 8.66 -1.25
CA SER A 355 -21.92 7.74 -0.19
C SER A 355 -21.54 6.29 -0.51
N GLY A 356 -21.23 5.51 0.52
CA GLY A 356 -20.86 4.10 0.38
C GLY A 356 -19.86 3.66 1.43
N PHE A 357 -19.32 2.47 1.23
CA PHE A 357 -18.33 1.84 2.11
C PHE A 357 -16.97 1.87 1.42
N TRP A 358 -16.15 2.86 1.75
CA TRP A 358 -14.81 3.03 1.20
C TRP A 358 -13.82 2.04 1.81
N ASP A 359 -12.87 1.60 1.01
CA ASP A 359 -11.83 0.67 1.47
C ASP A 359 -10.78 1.37 2.35
N ASN A 360 -9.99 0.55 3.05
CA ASN A 360 -8.93 1.01 3.94
C ASN A 360 -7.71 1.57 3.20
N HIS A 361 -7.69 1.51 1.88
CA HIS A 361 -6.57 1.96 1.06
C HIS A 361 -6.90 3.22 0.29
N LEU A 362 -5.92 4.12 0.29
CA LEU A 362 -5.86 5.31 -0.53
C LEU A 362 -4.53 5.28 -1.28
N HIS A 363 -4.59 5.34 -2.60
CA HIS A 363 -3.42 5.41 -3.46
C HIS A 363 -3.34 6.77 -4.17
N LEU A 364 -2.14 7.33 -4.24
CA LEU A 364 -1.87 8.66 -4.81
C LEU A 364 -1.09 8.52 -6.12
N VAL A 365 -1.57 9.17 -7.19
CA VAL A 365 -0.93 9.18 -8.51
C VAL A 365 -0.55 10.59 -8.91
#